data_76661d0a909c781a1b71d7703768e24c
#
_entry.id   76661d0a909c781a1b71d7703768e24c
#
_cell.length_a   1.000
_cell.length_b   1.000
_cell.length_c   1.000
_cell.angle_alpha   90.00
_cell.angle_beta   90.00
_cell.angle_gamma   90.00
#
_symmetry.space_group_name_H-M   'P 1'
#
loop_
_entity.id
_entity.type
_entity.pdbx_description
1 polymer ?
#
loop_
_entity_poly.entity_id
_entity_poly.type
_entity_poly.pdbx_seq_one_letter_code
_entity_poly.pdbx_strand_id
1 'polypeptide(L)'
;MEKIPWKIEPIIRLNDVTIGYNVEEPLVEIPNLEIFPGEIVAIAGPSGVGKSTLLKTIVGLIRPISGSIEVCGKFFPDRPNRGELGYVPQGLGLVRHASVLHNVMLGVDAGHNTPIPFIGGFLPLSFLKKKTAKKKAIQAINSMGLEEKISEPIRRLSGGQQRRVATARTLAQCPKLIIADEFLSELDEKTIDMVLGEVTKYVRSSNAALLVVEHDITRAKMMADRLLVIDDGRINPFITEPTALEVKI
;
A
#
# COMPACT_ATOMS: atom_id res chain seq x y z
N MET A 1 16.96 16.47 32.18
CA MET A 1 16.25 15.52 31.29
C MET A 1 16.76 15.75 29.89
N GLU A 2 17.73 14.95 29.45
CA GLU A 2 18.24 14.98 28.09
C GLU A 2 17.13 14.60 27.12
N LYS A 3 16.90 15.46 26.12
CA LYS A 3 16.02 15.15 25.00
C LYS A 3 16.69 14.07 24.17
N ILE A 4 16.14 12.85 24.24
CA ILE A 4 16.54 11.74 23.35
C ILE A 4 16.31 12.20 21.91
N PRO A 5 17.32 12.06 21.01
CA PRO A 5 17.18 12.49 19.63
C PRO A 5 16.12 11.64 18.93
N TRP A 6 15.14 12.31 18.29
CA TRP A 6 14.18 11.86 17.24
C TRP A 6 14.21 10.34 16.93
N LYS A 7 13.53 9.54 17.72
CA LYS A 7 13.23 8.18 17.32
C LYS A 7 12.14 8.28 16.25
N ILE A 8 12.50 7.98 15.01
CA ILE A 8 11.50 7.90 13.92
C ILE A 8 10.52 6.79 14.31
N GLU A 9 9.25 7.15 14.46
CA GLU A 9 8.21 6.16 14.79
C GLU A 9 7.86 5.35 13.55
N PRO A 10 7.74 4.02 13.68
CA PRO A 10 7.35 3.17 12.56
C PRO A 10 5.89 3.44 12.16
N ILE A 11 5.59 3.26 10.89
CA ILE A 11 4.22 3.32 10.36
C ILE A 11 3.48 2.01 10.64
N ILE A 12 4.21 0.90 10.65
CA ILE A 12 3.70 -0.43 11.07
C ILE A 12 4.60 -0.94 12.19
N ARG A 13 3.99 -1.47 13.25
CA ARG A 13 4.67 -2.23 14.29
C ARG A 13 3.83 -3.46 14.65
N LEU A 14 4.44 -4.63 14.52
CA LEU A 14 3.90 -5.92 14.93
C LEU A 14 4.79 -6.49 16.03
N ASN A 15 4.23 -6.88 17.17
CA ASN A 15 4.97 -7.50 18.26
C ASN A 15 4.27 -8.80 18.67
N ASP A 16 5.00 -9.92 18.59
CA ASP A 16 4.55 -11.28 18.93
C ASP A 16 3.23 -11.66 18.28
N VAL A 17 3.05 -11.25 17.01
CA VAL A 17 1.81 -11.42 16.26
C VAL A 17 1.73 -12.80 15.65
N THR A 18 0.65 -13.52 15.94
CA THR A 18 0.27 -14.75 15.25
C THR A 18 -0.95 -14.47 14.36
N ILE A 19 -0.89 -14.89 13.11
CA ILE A 19 -1.98 -14.73 12.15
C ILE A 19 -2.50 -16.06 11.64
N GLY A 20 -3.76 -16.10 11.30
CA GLY A 20 -4.45 -17.28 10.77
C GLY A 20 -5.96 -17.07 10.77
N TYR A 21 -6.68 -18.07 10.31
CA TYR A 21 -8.15 -18.11 10.35
C TYR A 21 -8.68 -18.89 11.58
N ASN A 22 -7.85 -19.77 12.13
CA ASN A 22 -8.16 -20.60 13.27
C ASN A 22 -7.01 -20.56 14.28
N VAL A 23 -7.32 -20.53 15.56
CA VAL A 23 -6.34 -20.53 16.66
C VAL A 23 -5.55 -21.84 16.69
N GLU A 24 -6.19 -22.94 16.32
CA GLU A 24 -5.57 -24.28 16.33
C GLU A 24 -4.60 -24.49 15.14
N GLU A 25 -4.76 -23.70 14.06
CA GLU A 25 -3.93 -23.79 12.85
C GLU A 25 -3.42 -22.40 12.44
N PRO A 26 -2.46 -21.84 13.17
CA PRO A 26 -1.86 -20.56 12.82
C PRO A 26 -1.08 -20.69 11.50
N LEU A 27 -1.09 -19.63 10.70
CA LEU A 27 -0.40 -19.58 9.40
C LEU A 27 1.01 -19.02 9.52
N VAL A 28 1.19 -17.93 10.28
CA VAL A 28 2.49 -17.26 10.41
C VAL A 28 2.63 -16.67 11.80
N GLU A 29 3.82 -16.85 12.37
CA GLU A 29 4.29 -16.20 13.59
C GLU A 29 5.28 -15.09 13.24
N ILE A 30 5.06 -13.90 13.81
CA ILE A 30 5.83 -12.68 13.54
C ILE A 30 6.28 -12.11 14.89
N PRO A 31 7.48 -12.46 15.36
CA PRO A 31 7.99 -11.97 16.65
C PRO A 31 8.09 -10.44 16.67
N ASN A 32 8.66 -9.85 15.62
CA ASN A 32 8.77 -8.41 15.47
C ASN A 32 8.82 -8.02 14.00
N LEU A 33 8.06 -7.00 13.63
CA LEU A 33 8.16 -6.34 12.33
C LEU A 33 7.86 -4.86 12.47
N GLU A 34 8.84 -4.02 12.14
CA GLU A 34 8.67 -2.57 12.06
C GLU A 34 8.93 -2.12 10.62
N ILE A 35 8.10 -1.19 10.12
CA ILE A 35 8.26 -0.53 8.81
C ILE A 35 8.21 0.98 9.02
N PHE A 36 9.19 1.67 8.48
CA PHE A 36 9.41 3.09 8.74
C PHE A 36 8.92 3.98 7.57
N PRO A 37 8.69 5.28 7.85
CA PRO A 37 8.43 6.27 6.80
C PRO A 37 9.50 6.26 5.71
N GLY A 38 9.07 6.29 4.44
CA GLY A 38 9.95 6.25 3.29
C GLY A 38 10.44 4.84 2.90
N GLU A 39 10.13 3.80 3.66
CA GLU A 39 10.59 2.44 3.42
C GLU A 39 9.68 1.67 2.45
N ILE A 40 10.29 0.85 1.59
CA ILE A 40 9.63 -0.13 0.73
C ILE A 40 10.02 -1.52 1.20
N VAL A 41 9.05 -2.28 1.71
CA VAL A 41 9.26 -3.65 2.19
C VAL A 41 8.48 -4.60 1.30
N ALA A 42 9.16 -5.61 0.76
CA ALA A 42 8.53 -6.69 0.01
C ALA A 42 8.47 -7.97 0.85
N ILE A 43 7.37 -8.71 0.70
CA ILE A 43 7.19 -10.03 1.28
C ILE A 43 7.05 -11.04 0.15
N ALA A 44 7.92 -12.05 0.16
CA ALA A 44 7.88 -13.17 -0.77
C ALA A 44 7.58 -14.48 0.00
N GLY A 45 7.34 -15.54 -0.74
CA GLY A 45 7.12 -16.89 -0.21
C GLY A 45 6.15 -17.70 -1.07
N PRO A 46 5.99 -19.00 -0.82
CA PRO A 46 5.11 -19.88 -1.56
C PRO A 46 3.64 -19.43 -1.56
N SER A 47 2.85 -19.91 -2.53
CA SER A 47 1.40 -19.69 -2.50
C SER A 47 0.77 -20.37 -1.28
N GLY A 48 -0.22 -19.71 -0.66
CA GLY A 48 -0.93 -20.26 0.50
C GLY A 48 -0.23 -20.09 1.84
N VAL A 49 1.02 -19.60 1.89
CA VAL A 49 1.81 -19.49 3.14
C VAL A 49 1.32 -18.41 4.13
N GLY A 50 0.32 -17.61 3.76
CA GLY A 50 -0.25 -16.59 4.65
C GLY A 50 0.06 -15.13 4.28
N LYS A 51 0.75 -14.84 3.16
CA LYS A 51 1.10 -13.46 2.75
C LYS A 51 -0.09 -12.52 2.68
N SER A 52 -1.12 -12.88 1.89
CA SER A 52 -2.35 -12.07 1.78
C SER A 52 -3.13 -12.01 3.10
N THR A 53 -3.04 -13.04 3.95
CA THR A 53 -3.63 -13.05 5.29
C THR A 53 -2.93 -12.03 6.18
N LEU A 54 -1.60 -11.94 6.11
CA LEU A 54 -0.82 -10.91 6.82
C LEU A 54 -1.24 -9.51 6.38
N LEU A 55 -1.31 -9.24 5.07
CA LEU A 55 -1.77 -7.93 4.59
C LEU A 55 -3.19 -7.61 5.08
N LYS A 56 -4.12 -8.58 5.00
CA LYS A 56 -5.51 -8.40 5.48
C LYS A 56 -5.57 -8.18 6.99
N THR A 57 -4.66 -8.78 7.76
CA THR A 57 -4.58 -8.55 9.20
C THR A 57 -4.06 -7.14 9.51
N ILE A 58 -3.02 -6.67 8.82
CA ILE A 58 -2.48 -5.32 8.98
C ILE A 58 -3.51 -4.26 8.62
N VAL A 59 -4.30 -4.44 7.55
CA VAL A 59 -5.38 -3.50 7.20
C VAL A 59 -6.63 -3.64 8.08
N GLY A 60 -6.62 -4.58 9.03
CA GLY A 60 -7.71 -4.79 9.99
C GLY A 60 -8.93 -5.51 9.42
N LEU A 61 -8.80 -6.23 8.30
CA LEU A 61 -9.88 -7.07 7.72
C LEU A 61 -9.98 -8.42 8.41
N ILE A 62 -8.88 -8.93 8.95
CA ILE A 62 -8.79 -10.17 9.72
C ILE A 62 -8.22 -9.81 11.10
N ARG A 63 -8.72 -10.45 12.16
CA ARG A 63 -8.17 -10.29 13.50
C ARG A 63 -6.87 -11.11 13.65
N PRO A 64 -5.84 -10.59 14.31
CA PRO A 64 -4.71 -11.44 14.73
C PRO A 64 -5.20 -12.48 15.74
N ILE A 65 -4.56 -13.64 15.76
CA ILE A 65 -4.79 -14.66 16.78
C ILE A 65 -4.20 -14.22 18.12
N SER A 66 -3.01 -13.64 18.10
CA SER A 66 -2.33 -13.09 19.28
C SER A 66 -1.42 -11.92 18.89
N GLY A 67 -0.85 -11.27 19.92
CA GLY A 67 0.10 -10.17 19.75
C GLY A 67 -0.53 -8.80 19.60
N SER A 68 0.30 -7.81 19.32
CA SER A 68 -0.14 -6.41 19.14
C SER A 68 0.24 -5.88 17.77
N ILE A 69 -0.70 -5.16 17.16
CA ILE A 69 -0.55 -4.52 15.84
C ILE A 69 -0.81 -3.04 15.99
N GLU A 70 0.15 -2.23 15.59
CA GLU A 70 0.02 -0.77 15.47
C GLU A 70 0.22 -0.37 14.01
N VAL A 71 -0.71 0.42 13.46
CA VAL A 71 -0.66 0.94 12.09
C VAL A 71 -1.00 2.42 12.09
N CYS A 72 -0.11 3.26 11.58
CA CYS A 72 -0.26 4.72 11.56
C CYS A 72 -0.59 5.30 12.95
N GLY A 73 0.03 4.76 14.02
CA GLY A 73 -0.19 5.18 15.41
C GLY A 73 -1.52 4.73 16.01
N LYS A 74 -2.21 3.74 15.41
CA LYS A 74 -3.44 3.14 15.92
C LYS A 74 -3.22 1.66 16.24
N PHE A 75 -3.54 1.29 17.47
CA PHE A 75 -3.48 -0.11 17.91
C PHE A 75 -4.76 -0.84 17.54
N PHE A 76 -4.63 -2.06 17.03
CA PHE A 76 -5.77 -2.93 16.82
C PHE A 76 -6.55 -3.12 18.15
N PRO A 77 -7.91 -3.05 18.17
CA PRO A 77 -8.83 -3.08 17.03
C PRO A 77 -9.10 -1.74 16.33
N ASP A 78 -8.54 -0.64 16.82
CA ASP A 78 -8.67 0.66 16.15
C ASP A 78 -7.95 0.61 14.79
N ARG A 79 -8.46 1.39 13.85
CA ARG A 79 -7.94 1.43 12.48
C ARG A 79 -7.38 2.81 12.16
N PRO A 80 -6.40 2.90 11.24
CA PRO A 80 -5.99 4.18 10.68
C PRO A 80 -7.17 4.98 10.15
N ASN A 81 -7.04 6.30 10.15
CA ASN A 81 -8.05 7.14 9.52
C ASN A 81 -8.17 6.80 8.03
N ARG A 82 -9.37 7.01 7.48
CA ARG A 82 -9.72 6.54 6.13
C ARG A 82 -8.77 6.99 5.01
N GLY A 83 -8.07 8.10 5.18
CA GLY A 83 -7.09 8.60 4.19
C GLY A 83 -5.65 8.10 4.40
N GLU A 84 -5.33 7.56 5.58
CA GLU A 84 -3.95 7.26 5.97
C GLU A 84 -3.43 5.93 5.41
N LEU A 85 -4.32 4.97 5.13
CA LEU A 85 -3.98 3.65 4.61
C LEU A 85 -4.60 3.44 3.24
N GLY A 86 -3.77 3.22 2.22
CA GLY A 86 -4.14 2.80 0.87
C GLY A 86 -3.96 1.30 0.71
N TYR A 87 -4.96 0.60 0.19
CA TYR A 87 -4.89 -0.83 -0.04
C TYR A 87 -5.21 -1.20 -1.49
N VAL A 88 -4.30 -1.91 -2.13
CA VAL A 88 -4.49 -2.53 -3.45
C VAL A 88 -4.62 -4.04 -3.25
N PRO A 89 -5.83 -4.57 -3.11
CA PRO A 89 -6.03 -6.01 -2.98
C PRO A 89 -5.81 -6.72 -4.32
N GLN A 90 -5.52 -8.01 -4.28
CA GLN A 90 -5.40 -8.85 -5.48
C GLN A 90 -6.61 -8.72 -6.43
N GLY A 91 -7.82 -8.65 -5.89
CA GLY A 91 -9.07 -8.45 -6.65
C GLY A 91 -9.39 -6.99 -7.01
N LEU A 92 -8.44 -6.05 -6.84
CA LEU A 92 -8.45 -4.62 -7.19
C LEU A 92 -9.56 -3.77 -6.55
N GLY A 93 -10.73 -4.33 -6.21
CA GLY A 93 -11.85 -3.62 -5.58
C GLY A 93 -12.37 -2.41 -6.39
N LEU A 94 -12.38 -2.49 -7.71
CA LEU A 94 -12.86 -1.43 -8.60
C LEU A 94 -14.36 -1.54 -8.88
N VAL A 95 -15.01 -0.40 -9.04
CA VAL A 95 -16.43 -0.32 -9.46
C VAL A 95 -16.51 -0.53 -10.98
N ARG A 96 -16.82 -1.77 -11.40
CA ARG A 96 -16.67 -2.25 -12.79
C ARG A 96 -17.46 -1.46 -13.84
N HIS A 97 -18.64 -0.95 -13.50
CA HIS A 97 -19.49 -0.20 -14.42
C HIS A 97 -19.21 1.31 -14.44
N ALA A 98 -18.43 1.80 -13.46
CA ALA A 98 -18.04 3.20 -13.37
C ALA A 98 -16.78 3.47 -14.19
N SER A 99 -16.56 4.75 -14.57
CA SER A 99 -15.39 5.18 -15.31
C SER A 99 -14.10 5.11 -14.49
N VAL A 100 -12.95 5.17 -15.19
CA VAL A 100 -11.63 5.33 -14.57
C VAL A 100 -11.63 6.54 -13.65
N LEU A 101 -12.08 7.71 -14.13
CA LEU A 101 -12.14 8.91 -13.32
C LEU A 101 -12.95 8.72 -12.05
N HIS A 102 -14.13 8.09 -12.14
CA HIS A 102 -14.96 7.84 -10.95
C HIS A 102 -14.23 6.99 -9.92
N ASN A 103 -13.59 5.89 -10.36
CA ASN A 103 -12.84 5.01 -9.45
C ASN A 103 -11.69 5.73 -8.77
N VAL A 104 -10.94 6.58 -9.49
CA VAL A 104 -9.82 7.32 -8.91
C VAL A 104 -10.32 8.44 -7.98
N MET A 105 -11.44 9.08 -8.30
CA MET A 105 -12.09 10.06 -7.42
C MET A 105 -12.47 9.47 -6.07
N LEU A 106 -12.88 8.20 -5.98
CA LEU A 106 -13.14 7.54 -4.69
C LEU A 106 -11.89 7.53 -3.79
N GLY A 107 -10.69 7.42 -4.37
CA GLY A 107 -9.43 7.56 -3.63
C GLY A 107 -9.23 8.98 -3.10
N VAL A 108 -9.43 9.98 -3.95
CA VAL A 108 -9.32 11.39 -3.53
C VAL A 108 -10.30 11.70 -2.40
N ASP A 109 -11.54 11.25 -2.50
CA ASP A 109 -12.57 11.46 -1.47
C ASP A 109 -12.20 10.77 -0.15
N ALA A 110 -11.58 9.59 -0.20
CA ALA A 110 -11.08 8.90 0.98
C ALA A 110 -9.95 9.67 1.68
N GLY A 111 -9.06 10.33 0.92
CA GLY A 111 -7.95 11.12 1.44
C GLY A 111 -8.36 12.48 2.03
N HIS A 112 -9.56 12.97 1.74
CA HIS A 112 -10.02 14.32 2.14
C HIS A 112 -10.91 14.31 3.39
N ASN A 113 -10.85 13.33 4.24
CA ASN A 113 -11.70 13.17 5.43
C ASN A 113 -11.39 14.14 6.57
N THR A 114 -11.12 15.43 6.27
CA THR A 114 -11.14 16.48 7.29
C THR A 114 -12.58 17.00 7.43
N PRO A 115 -13.18 16.95 8.64
CA PRO A 115 -14.44 17.63 8.89
C PRO A 115 -14.29 19.10 8.51
N ILE A 116 -15.18 19.62 7.68
CA ILE A 116 -15.19 21.05 7.35
C ILE A 116 -15.76 21.77 8.58
N PRO A 117 -15.01 22.65 9.26
CA PRO A 117 -15.65 23.53 10.23
C PRO A 117 -16.70 24.35 9.47
N PHE A 118 -17.94 24.30 9.94
CA PHE A 118 -19.04 25.11 9.42
C PHE A 118 -18.77 26.58 9.79
N ILE A 119 -18.03 27.28 8.94
CA ILE A 119 -17.90 28.74 9.05
C ILE A 119 -18.97 29.30 8.14
N GLY A 120 -20.02 29.83 8.76
CA GLY A 120 -21.15 30.46 8.07
C GLY A 120 -20.68 31.60 7.16
N GLY A 121 -21.13 31.56 5.90
CA GLY A 121 -20.97 32.68 4.97
C GLY A 121 -20.63 32.26 3.54
N PHE A 122 -21.63 32.25 2.72
CA PHE A 122 -21.68 32.54 1.28
C PHE A 122 -20.37 32.47 0.46
N LEU A 123 -19.95 31.27 0.04
CA LEU A 123 -19.34 30.97 -1.26
C LEU A 123 -19.30 29.45 -1.43
N PRO A 124 -19.49 28.87 -2.65
CA PRO A 124 -19.46 27.43 -2.83
C PRO A 124 -18.01 26.90 -2.80
N LEU A 125 -17.42 26.85 -1.57
CA LEU A 125 -16.12 26.16 -1.33
C LEU A 125 -16.17 24.71 -1.84
N SER A 126 -17.36 24.11 -1.90
CA SER A 126 -17.59 22.79 -2.49
C SER A 126 -17.19 22.70 -3.97
N PHE A 127 -17.37 23.78 -4.73
CA PHE A 127 -17.04 23.79 -6.15
C PHE A 127 -15.52 23.83 -6.40
N LEU A 128 -14.80 24.65 -5.63
CA LEU A 128 -13.33 24.72 -5.67
C LEU A 128 -12.70 23.40 -5.19
N LYS A 129 -13.23 22.80 -4.14
CA LYS A 129 -12.79 21.48 -3.67
C LYS A 129 -12.99 20.39 -4.73
N LYS A 130 -14.16 20.38 -5.39
CA LYS A 130 -14.46 19.41 -6.46
C LYS A 130 -13.54 19.57 -7.67
N LYS A 131 -13.20 20.80 -8.05
CA LYS A 131 -12.24 21.10 -9.13
C LYS A 131 -10.82 20.62 -8.76
N THR A 132 -10.37 20.87 -7.55
CA THR A 132 -9.06 20.43 -7.05
C THR A 132 -8.99 18.91 -6.94
N ALA A 133 -10.03 18.27 -6.41
CA ALA A 133 -10.15 16.81 -6.33
C ALA A 133 -10.07 16.16 -7.72
N LYS A 134 -10.83 16.70 -8.70
CA LYS A 134 -10.79 16.21 -10.09
C LYS A 134 -9.39 16.37 -10.70
N LYS A 135 -8.70 17.50 -10.43
CA LYS A 135 -7.32 17.70 -10.91
C LYS A 135 -6.36 16.66 -10.35
N LYS A 136 -6.42 16.36 -9.04
CA LYS A 136 -5.61 15.30 -8.42
C LYS A 136 -5.89 13.93 -9.02
N ALA A 137 -7.17 13.58 -9.22
CA ALA A 137 -7.53 12.32 -9.86
C ALA A 137 -6.96 12.21 -11.28
N ILE A 138 -7.08 13.27 -12.09
CA ILE A 138 -6.53 13.29 -13.45
C ILE A 138 -5.01 13.16 -13.43
N GLN A 139 -4.31 13.84 -12.52
CA GLN A 139 -2.87 13.71 -12.38
C GLN A 139 -2.45 12.26 -12.06
N ALA A 140 -3.13 11.60 -11.13
CA ALA A 140 -2.87 10.20 -10.80
C ALA A 140 -3.22 9.24 -11.96
N ILE A 141 -4.23 9.54 -12.77
CA ILE A 141 -4.56 8.77 -13.97
C ILE A 141 -3.47 8.92 -15.02
N ASN A 142 -3.00 10.14 -15.26
CA ASN A 142 -1.96 10.44 -16.25
C ASN A 142 -0.61 9.81 -15.85
N SER A 143 -0.24 9.84 -14.56
CA SER A 143 0.99 9.19 -14.10
C SER A 143 0.98 7.67 -14.30
N MET A 144 -0.18 7.07 -14.48
CA MET A 144 -0.36 5.66 -14.82
C MET A 144 -0.55 5.40 -16.32
N GLY A 145 -0.38 6.41 -17.20
CA GLY A 145 -0.53 6.28 -18.65
C GLY A 145 -1.95 5.85 -19.06
N LEU A 146 -2.97 6.45 -18.44
CA LEU A 146 -4.38 6.13 -18.66
C LEU A 146 -5.20 7.34 -19.11
N GLU A 147 -4.56 8.41 -19.62
CA GLU A 147 -5.18 9.66 -20.01
C GLU A 147 -6.27 9.49 -21.08
N GLU A 148 -6.06 8.58 -22.04
CA GLU A 148 -7.05 8.30 -23.09
C GLU A 148 -8.23 7.45 -22.58
N LYS A 149 -8.11 6.87 -21.38
CA LYS A 149 -9.09 5.97 -20.79
C LYS A 149 -9.93 6.61 -19.68
N ILE A 150 -9.78 7.89 -19.41
CA ILE A 150 -10.40 8.60 -18.27
C ILE A 150 -11.92 8.37 -18.19
N SER A 151 -12.61 8.36 -19.31
CA SER A 151 -14.08 8.18 -19.37
C SER A 151 -14.52 6.72 -19.56
N GLU A 152 -13.59 5.79 -19.83
CA GLU A 152 -13.91 4.40 -20.08
C GLU A 152 -14.39 3.69 -18.79
N PRO A 153 -15.41 2.85 -18.85
CA PRO A 153 -15.81 2.00 -17.73
C PRO A 153 -14.79 0.89 -17.52
N ILE A 154 -14.50 0.57 -16.25
CA ILE A 154 -13.48 -0.42 -15.86
C ILE A 154 -13.65 -1.76 -16.57
N ARG A 155 -14.86 -2.23 -16.81
CA ARG A 155 -15.15 -3.49 -17.49
C ARG A 155 -14.60 -3.61 -18.93
N ARG A 156 -14.24 -2.47 -19.55
CA ARG A 156 -13.66 -2.42 -20.90
C ARG A 156 -12.14 -2.39 -20.91
N LEU A 157 -11.52 -2.33 -19.75
CA LEU A 157 -10.08 -2.26 -19.58
C LEU A 157 -9.48 -3.67 -19.48
N SER A 158 -8.25 -3.84 -19.99
CA SER A 158 -7.44 -5.04 -19.73
C SER A 158 -7.12 -5.19 -18.24
N GLY A 159 -6.70 -6.38 -17.79
CA GLY A 159 -6.28 -6.63 -16.41
C GLY A 159 -5.18 -5.67 -15.96
N GLY A 160 -4.14 -5.50 -16.77
CA GLY A 160 -3.07 -4.55 -16.48
C GLY A 160 -3.53 -3.08 -16.42
N GLN A 161 -4.47 -2.66 -17.28
CA GLN A 161 -5.07 -1.33 -17.18
C GLN A 161 -5.88 -1.17 -15.88
N GLN A 162 -6.64 -2.19 -15.49
CA GLN A 162 -7.39 -2.17 -14.22
C GLN A 162 -6.46 -2.07 -13.01
N ARG A 163 -5.30 -2.77 -13.01
CA ARG A 163 -4.29 -2.65 -11.95
C ARG A 163 -3.74 -1.24 -11.87
N ARG A 164 -3.42 -0.62 -12.99
CA ARG A 164 -2.99 0.79 -13.05
C ARG A 164 -4.06 1.75 -12.51
N VAL A 165 -5.36 1.50 -12.76
CA VAL A 165 -6.44 2.28 -12.16
C VAL A 165 -6.49 2.11 -10.65
N ALA A 166 -6.33 0.89 -10.13
CA ALA A 166 -6.31 0.65 -8.69
C ALA A 166 -5.13 1.35 -8.01
N THR A 167 -3.95 1.32 -8.64
CA THR A 167 -2.76 2.05 -8.17
C THR A 167 -2.99 3.57 -8.22
N ALA A 168 -3.51 4.11 -9.33
CA ALA A 168 -3.87 5.53 -9.44
C ALA A 168 -4.85 5.96 -8.34
N ARG A 169 -5.88 5.16 -8.05
CA ARG A 169 -6.83 5.41 -6.97
C ARG A 169 -6.15 5.50 -5.62
N THR A 170 -5.22 4.57 -5.36
CA THR A 170 -4.48 4.53 -4.09
C THR A 170 -3.54 5.72 -3.96
N LEU A 171 -2.79 6.09 -5.00
CA LEU A 171 -1.92 7.27 -4.97
C LEU A 171 -2.72 8.58 -4.83
N ALA A 172 -3.88 8.67 -5.48
CA ALA A 172 -4.77 9.84 -5.38
C ALA A 172 -5.34 10.06 -3.97
N GLN A 173 -5.37 9.03 -3.15
CA GLN A 173 -5.75 9.09 -1.73
C GLN A 173 -4.70 9.82 -0.89
N CYS A 174 -3.43 9.89 -1.34
CA CYS A 174 -2.28 10.42 -0.61
C CYS A 174 -2.05 9.73 0.75
N PRO A 175 -1.96 8.40 0.79
CA PRO A 175 -1.85 7.66 2.04
C PRO A 175 -0.46 7.78 2.68
N LYS A 176 -0.37 7.57 4.00
CA LYS A 176 0.90 7.40 4.73
C LYS A 176 1.47 5.99 4.57
N LEU A 177 0.59 5.02 4.35
CA LEU A 177 0.94 3.61 4.17
C LEU A 177 0.21 3.06 2.95
N ILE A 178 0.96 2.45 2.03
CA ILE A 178 0.42 1.67 0.92
C ILE A 178 0.64 0.19 1.24
N ILE A 179 -0.42 -0.59 1.13
CA ILE A 179 -0.37 -2.05 1.20
C ILE A 179 -0.84 -2.58 -0.15
N ALA A 180 -0.05 -3.44 -0.78
CA ALA A 180 -0.32 -3.95 -2.11
C ALA A 180 -0.14 -5.47 -2.19
N ASP A 181 -1.15 -6.14 -2.72
CA ASP A 181 -1.18 -7.60 -2.93
C ASP A 181 -1.05 -7.89 -4.43
N GLU A 182 0.15 -8.27 -4.88
CA GLU A 182 0.47 -8.61 -6.27
C GLU A 182 0.06 -7.53 -7.29
N PHE A 183 0.29 -6.27 -6.95
CA PHE A 183 -0.22 -5.15 -7.76
C PHE A 183 0.47 -4.97 -9.12
N LEU A 184 1.60 -5.66 -9.35
CA LEU A 184 2.36 -5.66 -10.61
C LEU A 184 2.07 -6.86 -11.51
N SER A 185 1.27 -7.82 -11.06
CA SER A 185 0.93 -8.98 -11.88
C SER A 185 0.15 -8.57 -13.14
N GLU A 186 0.26 -9.33 -14.22
CA GLU A 186 -0.37 -9.07 -15.52
C GLU A 186 0.11 -7.78 -16.24
N LEU A 187 1.19 -7.15 -15.78
CA LEU A 187 1.84 -6.03 -16.46
C LEU A 187 3.04 -6.52 -17.27
N ASP A 188 3.27 -5.89 -18.41
CA ASP A 188 4.52 -6.02 -19.15
C ASP A 188 5.66 -5.25 -18.46
N GLU A 189 6.92 -5.61 -18.74
CA GLU A 189 8.10 -5.04 -18.06
C GLU A 189 8.15 -3.51 -18.12
N LYS A 190 7.89 -2.92 -19.29
CA LYS A 190 7.88 -1.47 -19.46
C LYS A 190 6.82 -0.79 -18.60
N THR A 191 5.65 -1.42 -18.47
CA THR A 191 4.57 -0.92 -17.61
C THR A 191 4.91 -1.11 -16.13
N ILE A 192 5.58 -2.21 -15.77
CA ILE A 192 6.09 -2.43 -14.41
C ILE A 192 7.04 -1.30 -14.03
N ASP A 193 8.04 -0.99 -14.83
CA ASP A 193 9.03 0.07 -14.56
C ASP A 193 8.36 1.43 -14.35
N MET A 194 7.38 1.76 -15.19
CA MET A 194 6.60 3.00 -15.05
C MET A 194 5.82 3.04 -13.73
N VAL A 195 5.08 1.99 -13.41
CA VAL A 195 4.24 1.91 -12.19
C VAL A 195 5.11 1.94 -10.95
N LEU A 196 6.21 1.16 -10.93
CA LEU A 196 7.18 1.15 -9.83
C LEU A 196 7.84 2.51 -9.66
N GLY A 197 8.25 3.15 -10.74
CA GLY A 197 8.85 4.48 -10.70
C GLY A 197 7.93 5.51 -10.03
N GLU A 198 6.65 5.53 -10.40
CA GLU A 198 5.68 6.46 -9.81
C GLU A 198 5.35 6.14 -8.34
N VAL A 199 5.20 4.84 -7.99
CA VAL A 199 4.96 4.43 -6.60
C VAL A 199 6.17 4.73 -5.72
N THR A 200 7.39 4.39 -6.17
CA THR A 200 8.63 4.67 -5.45
C THR A 200 8.83 6.18 -5.25
N LYS A 201 8.63 6.96 -6.31
CA LYS A 201 8.68 8.43 -6.24
C LYS A 201 7.68 8.97 -5.21
N TYR A 202 6.46 8.45 -5.20
CA TYR A 202 5.46 8.83 -4.20
C TYR A 202 5.94 8.49 -2.78
N VAL A 203 6.36 7.25 -2.53
CA VAL A 203 6.84 6.78 -1.22
C VAL A 203 7.96 7.69 -0.69
N ARG A 204 8.98 7.97 -1.52
CA ARG A 204 10.13 8.80 -1.13
C ARG A 204 9.76 10.26 -0.92
N SER A 205 8.94 10.86 -1.81
CA SER A 205 8.62 12.27 -1.74
C SER A 205 7.61 12.64 -0.67
N SER A 206 6.69 11.74 -0.32
CA SER A 206 5.67 11.96 0.71
C SER A 206 6.02 11.35 2.07
N ASN A 207 7.19 10.69 2.18
CA ASN A 207 7.60 9.96 3.38
C ASN A 207 6.57 8.91 3.81
N ALA A 208 5.88 8.31 2.82
CA ALA A 208 4.97 7.20 3.03
C ALA A 208 5.76 5.89 3.17
N ALA A 209 5.10 4.78 3.54
CA ALA A 209 5.68 3.45 3.45
C ALA A 209 4.92 2.59 2.42
N LEU A 210 5.61 1.60 1.85
CA LEU A 210 5.00 0.57 1.02
C LEU A 210 5.30 -0.82 1.60
N LEU A 211 4.26 -1.59 1.85
CA LEU A 211 4.36 -3.02 2.10
C LEU A 211 3.70 -3.76 0.94
N VAL A 212 4.47 -4.57 0.24
CA VAL A 212 4.00 -5.28 -0.94
C VAL A 212 4.25 -6.78 -0.83
N VAL A 213 3.31 -7.56 -1.33
CA VAL A 213 3.47 -9.01 -1.56
C VAL A 213 3.76 -9.25 -3.02
N GLU A 214 4.82 -10.01 -3.29
CA GLU A 214 5.23 -10.42 -4.63
C GLU A 214 5.59 -11.92 -4.64
N HIS A 215 5.28 -12.58 -5.76
CA HIS A 215 5.68 -13.97 -5.98
C HIS A 215 7.07 -14.08 -6.61
N ASP A 216 7.42 -13.11 -7.43
CA ASP A 216 8.72 -13.05 -8.08
C ASP A 216 9.75 -12.41 -7.15
N ILE A 217 10.66 -13.24 -6.62
CA ILE A 217 11.73 -12.81 -5.72
C ILE A 217 12.66 -11.81 -6.41
N THR A 218 12.92 -11.97 -7.71
CA THR A 218 13.79 -11.06 -8.46
C THR A 218 13.17 -9.68 -8.52
N ARG A 219 11.89 -9.59 -8.84
CA ARG A 219 11.13 -8.34 -8.85
C ARG A 219 11.06 -7.73 -7.46
N ALA A 220 10.77 -8.53 -6.44
CA ALA A 220 10.73 -8.08 -5.05
C ALA A 220 12.06 -7.44 -4.61
N LYS A 221 13.20 -8.05 -4.98
CA LYS A 221 14.56 -7.51 -4.71
C LYS A 221 14.82 -6.19 -5.41
N MET A 222 14.37 -6.04 -6.66
CA MET A 222 14.64 -4.82 -7.44
C MET A 222 13.90 -3.60 -6.89
N MET A 223 12.76 -3.80 -6.24
CA MET A 223 11.91 -2.69 -5.80
C MET A 223 12.04 -2.35 -4.32
N ALA A 224 12.43 -3.31 -3.48
CA ALA A 224 12.36 -3.17 -2.03
C ALA A 224 13.71 -2.79 -1.41
N ASP A 225 13.65 -1.94 -0.37
CA ASP A 225 14.80 -1.69 0.51
C ASP A 225 15.07 -2.91 1.38
N ARG A 226 14.01 -3.65 1.72
CA ARG A 226 14.08 -4.85 2.55
C ARG A 226 13.13 -5.91 2.03
N LEU A 227 13.66 -7.11 1.79
CA LEU A 227 12.89 -8.28 1.39
C LEU A 227 12.76 -9.23 2.58
N LEU A 228 11.54 -9.61 2.87
CA LEU A 228 11.18 -10.61 3.87
C LEU A 228 10.64 -11.85 3.16
N VAL A 229 10.90 -13.01 3.71
CA VAL A 229 10.35 -14.28 3.20
C VAL A 229 9.52 -14.94 4.28
N ILE A 230 8.29 -15.33 3.92
CA ILE A 230 7.49 -16.22 4.77
C ILE A 230 7.75 -17.64 4.30
N ASP A 231 8.30 -18.44 5.21
CA ASP A 231 8.59 -19.86 5.02
C ASP A 231 8.36 -20.59 6.33
N ASP A 232 7.81 -21.81 6.25
CA ASP A 232 7.52 -22.67 7.41
C ASP A 232 6.85 -21.92 8.58
N GLY A 233 5.83 -21.11 8.28
CA GLY A 233 5.06 -20.37 9.29
C GLY A 233 5.80 -19.22 9.97
N ARG A 234 6.96 -18.80 9.48
CA ARG A 234 7.77 -17.71 10.04
C ARG A 234 8.12 -16.67 9.00
N ILE A 235 8.27 -15.43 9.44
CA ILE A 235 8.77 -14.34 8.62
C ILE A 235 10.26 -14.14 8.91
N ASN A 236 11.09 -14.22 7.88
CA ASN A 236 12.54 -14.09 7.97
C ASN A 236 13.06 -13.01 7.02
N PRO A 237 14.11 -12.25 7.38
CA PRO A 237 14.79 -11.39 6.42
C PRO A 237 15.42 -12.27 5.33
N PHE A 238 15.27 -11.86 4.09
CA PHE A 238 15.98 -12.51 2.99
C PHE A 238 17.43 -12.05 2.99
N ILE A 239 18.35 -12.91 3.45
CA ILE A 239 19.79 -12.65 3.43
C ILE A 239 20.30 -13.10 2.07
N THR A 240 20.67 -12.16 1.19
CA THR A 240 21.54 -12.44 0.05
C THR A 240 22.95 -12.59 0.61
N GLU A 241 23.61 -13.71 0.35
CA GLU A 241 25.08 -13.77 0.54
C GLU A 241 25.69 -12.63 -0.28
N PRO A 242 26.59 -11.80 0.31
CA PRO A 242 27.25 -10.75 -0.45
C PRO A 242 28.01 -11.40 -1.59
N THR A 243 27.66 -11.07 -2.82
CA THR A 243 28.44 -11.45 -3.98
C THR A 243 29.85 -10.89 -3.78
N ALA A 244 30.89 -11.68 -4.03
CA ALA A 244 32.30 -11.39 -3.81
C ALA A 244 32.84 -10.11 -4.52
N LEU A 245 31.99 -9.32 -5.15
CA LEU A 245 32.26 -8.04 -5.80
C LEU A 245 32.10 -6.81 -4.88
N GLU A 246 31.49 -6.95 -3.69
CA GLU A 246 31.31 -5.84 -2.76
C GLU A 246 32.38 -5.75 -1.66
N VAL A 247 33.39 -6.62 -1.70
CA VAL A 247 34.56 -6.55 -0.81
C VAL A 247 35.75 -6.00 -1.60
N LYS A 248 35.65 -4.77 -2.07
CA LYS A 248 36.83 -3.95 -2.38
C LYS A 248 36.64 -2.59 -1.73
N ILE A 249 37.22 -2.48 -0.53
CA ILE A 249 37.58 -1.24 0.14
C ILE A 249 38.54 -0.45 -0.71
#